data_c293cc269c49299c67ec96f8a2c7a22e
#
_entry.id   c293cc269c49299c67ec96f8a2c7a22e
#
_cell.length_a   1.000
_cell.length_b   1.000
_cell.length_c   1.000
_cell.angle_alpha   90.00
_cell.angle_beta   90.00
_cell.angle_gamma   90.00
#
_symmetry.space_group_name_H-M   'P 1'
#
loop_
_entity.id
_entity.type
_entity.pdbx_description
1 polymer ?
#
loop_
_entity_poly.entity_id
_entity_poly.type
_entity_poly.pdbx_seq_one_letter_code
_entity_poly.pdbx_strand_id
1 'polypeptide(L)'
;MSGFYDQNFQVKTTAGDTVNLADFSGKVLLVVNTASKCGFTPQFEGLEKLYQDYRHRGFYIIGFPCNQFAHQDPGSNHDISEFCRLNYGVSFPMMAKIDVNGENACPVFTYLKNQQKGVFSSKIKWNFTKFLIGRDGTCLLYTSDAAD
;
A
#
# COMPACT_ATOMS: atom_id res chain seq x y z
N MET A 1 20.57 -4.75 -11.89
CA MET A 1 19.42 -5.26 -11.23
C MET A 1 18.41 -4.21 -10.98
N SER A 2 17.18 -4.56 -11.20
CA SER A 2 16.11 -3.58 -11.04
C SER A 2 15.28 -3.88 -9.83
N GLY A 3 15.64 -3.27 -8.73
CA GLY A 3 14.83 -3.35 -7.53
C GLY A 3 13.66 -2.39 -7.58
N PHE A 4 12.83 -2.43 -6.54
CA PHE A 4 11.64 -1.60 -6.46
C PHE A 4 11.98 -0.10 -6.59
N TYR A 5 13.01 0.35 -5.88
CA TYR A 5 13.35 1.78 -5.89
C TYR A 5 13.94 2.22 -7.22
N ASP A 6 14.50 1.30 -8.01
CA ASP A 6 15.07 1.63 -9.31
C ASP A 6 14.01 1.90 -10.37
N GLN A 7 12.75 1.56 -10.10
CA GLN A 7 11.67 1.77 -11.05
C GLN A 7 11.21 3.22 -11.12
N ASN A 8 11.57 4.03 -10.14
CA ASN A 8 11.18 5.44 -10.07
C ASN A 8 9.67 5.63 -10.17
N PHE A 9 8.91 4.79 -9.49
CA PHE A 9 7.45 4.92 -9.50
C PHE A 9 7.02 6.27 -8.96
N GLN A 10 6.12 6.93 -9.66
CA GLN A 10 5.54 8.19 -9.22
C GLN A 10 4.07 7.98 -8.94
N VAL A 11 3.64 8.38 -7.78
CA VAL A 11 2.25 8.22 -7.34
C VAL A 11 1.73 9.55 -6.80
N LYS A 12 0.41 9.67 -6.69
CA LYS A 12 -0.20 10.89 -6.16
C LYS A 12 -0.63 10.67 -4.73
N THR A 13 -0.44 11.69 -3.90
CA THR A 13 -1.00 11.70 -2.55
C THR A 13 -2.50 12.00 -2.65
N THR A 14 -3.21 11.88 -1.52
CA THR A 14 -4.63 12.25 -1.46
C THR A 14 -4.85 13.73 -1.76
N ALA A 15 -3.83 14.55 -1.56
CA ALA A 15 -3.91 15.99 -1.87
C ALA A 15 -3.53 16.31 -3.31
N GLY A 16 -3.10 15.32 -4.08
CA GLY A 16 -2.75 15.51 -5.49
C GLY A 16 -1.28 15.78 -5.76
N ASP A 17 -0.43 15.80 -4.74
CA ASP A 17 1.00 15.99 -4.93
C ASP A 17 1.65 14.72 -5.44
N THR A 18 2.70 14.87 -6.24
CA THR A 18 3.42 13.72 -6.78
C THR A 18 4.55 13.31 -5.84
N VAL A 19 4.64 12.01 -5.57
CA VAL A 19 5.71 11.42 -4.75
C VAL A 19 6.45 10.40 -5.60
N ASN A 20 7.78 10.46 -5.61
CA ASN A 20 8.59 9.44 -6.27
C ASN A 20 8.99 8.42 -5.20
N LEU A 21 8.60 7.17 -5.40
CA LEU A 21 8.86 6.12 -4.41
C LEU A 21 10.34 5.78 -4.27
N ALA A 22 11.17 6.19 -5.24
CA ALA A 22 12.61 6.04 -5.09
C ALA A 22 13.16 6.88 -3.93
N ASP A 23 12.41 7.88 -3.47
CA ASP A 23 12.82 8.68 -2.32
C ASP A 23 12.88 7.87 -1.03
N PHE A 24 12.26 6.69 -1.01
CA PHE A 24 12.33 5.79 0.15
C PHE A 24 13.49 4.79 0.06
N SER A 25 14.36 4.93 -0.94
CA SER A 25 15.53 4.05 -1.07
C SER A 25 16.35 4.08 0.22
N GLY A 26 16.79 2.91 0.65
CA GLY A 26 17.52 2.79 1.90
C GLY A 26 16.64 2.57 3.12
N LYS A 27 15.31 2.61 2.94
CA LYS A 27 14.35 2.41 4.02
C LYS A 27 13.54 1.14 3.77
N VAL A 28 12.98 0.59 4.83
CA VAL A 28 12.04 -0.54 4.72
C VAL A 28 10.66 0.03 4.46
N LEU A 29 9.99 -0.48 3.44
CA LEU A 29 8.71 0.05 3.01
C LEU A 29 7.66 -1.05 2.99
N LEU A 30 6.52 -0.81 3.63
CA LEU A 30 5.36 -1.69 3.55
C LEU A 30 4.32 -1.02 2.66
N VAL A 31 4.02 -1.66 1.54
CA VAL A 31 3.02 -1.19 0.59
C VAL A 31 1.75 -2.00 0.80
N VAL A 32 0.62 -1.33 1.02
CA VAL A 32 -0.64 -2.01 1.32
C VAL A 32 -1.78 -1.35 0.57
N ASN A 33 -2.67 -2.18 -0.02
CA ASN A 33 -3.91 -1.64 -0.59
C ASN A 33 -4.98 -1.65 0.50
N THR A 34 -5.71 -0.55 0.63
CA THR A 34 -6.58 -0.33 1.78
C THR A 34 -8.02 -0.12 1.36
N ALA A 35 -8.93 -0.19 2.34
CA ALA A 35 -10.34 0.07 2.15
C ALA A 35 -10.93 0.67 3.42
N SER A 36 -11.98 1.47 3.27
CA SER A 36 -12.63 2.11 4.41
C SER A 36 -13.88 1.37 4.89
N LYS A 37 -14.37 0.39 4.12
CA LYS A 37 -15.61 -0.33 4.43
C LYS A 37 -15.46 -1.84 4.34
N CYS A 38 -14.30 -2.36 4.67
CA CYS A 38 -14.01 -3.78 4.64
C CYS A 38 -14.03 -4.34 6.06
N GLY A 39 -14.33 -5.64 6.19
CA GLY A 39 -14.19 -6.30 7.49
C GLY A 39 -12.79 -6.26 8.05
N PHE A 40 -11.79 -6.08 7.18
CA PHE A 40 -10.39 -5.96 7.58
C PHE A 40 -9.95 -4.52 7.83
N THR A 41 -10.85 -3.55 7.67
CA THR A 41 -10.50 -2.13 7.86
C THR A 41 -9.90 -1.84 9.24
N PRO A 42 -10.31 -2.52 10.33
CA PRO A 42 -9.65 -2.32 11.61
C PRO A 42 -8.15 -2.61 11.62
N GLN A 43 -7.61 -3.24 10.58
CA GLN A 43 -6.16 -3.42 10.45
C GLN A 43 -5.40 -2.09 10.41
N PHE A 44 -6.08 -0.98 10.07
CA PHE A 44 -5.46 0.34 10.14
C PHE A 44 -4.87 0.61 11.52
N GLU A 45 -5.53 0.15 12.57
CA GLU A 45 -5.05 0.39 13.94
C GLU A 45 -3.70 -0.28 14.17
N GLY A 46 -3.59 -1.55 13.78
CA GLY A 46 -2.33 -2.27 13.91
C GLY A 46 -1.23 -1.72 13.02
N LEU A 47 -1.59 -1.31 11.80
CA LEU A 47 -0.63 -0.71 10.89
C LEU A 47 -0.11 0.61 11.44
N GLU A 48 -0.98 1.43 12.00
CA GLU A 48 -0.56 2.71 12.57
C GLU A 48 0.36 2.49 13.77
N LYS A 49 0.05 1.51 14.63
CA LYS A 49 0.92 1.19 15.75
C LYS A 49 2.31 0.76 15.27
N LEU A 50 2.34 -0.10 14.26
CA LEU A 50 3.59 -0.56 13.68
C LEU A 50 4.40 0.60 13.13
N TYR A 51 3.73 1.53 12.45
CA TYR A 51 4.36 2.69 11.88
C TYR A 51 4.95 3.58 12.98
N GLN A 52 4.18 3.86 14.04
CA GLN A 52 4.67 4.68 15.15
C GLN A 52 5.88 4.04 15.82
N ASP A 53 5.86 2.72 15.99
CA ASP A 53 6.93 2.02 16.68
C ASP A 53 8.24 2.01 15.90
N TYR A 54 8.19 2.00 14.56
CA TYR A 54 9.39 1.77 13.75
C TYR A 54 9.77 2.90 12.79
N ARG A 55 8.95 3.93 12.61
CA ARG A 55 9.23 4.94 11.60
C ARG A 55 10.57 5.64 11.80
N HIS A 56 10.96 5.85 13.03
CA HIS A 56 12.24 6.52 13.33
C HIS A 56 13.44 5.61 13.10
N ARG A 57 13.20 4.35 12.77
CA ARG A 57 14.24 3.39 12.42
C ARG A 57 14.29 3.16 10.89
N GLY A 58 13.70 4.05 10.13
CA GLY A 58 13.72 3.95 8.68
C GLY A 58 12.67 3.03 8.10
N PHE A 59 11.52 2.90 8.77
CA PHE A 59 10.40 2.09 8.31
C PHE A 59 9.25 3.01 7.93
N TYR A 60 8.66 2.76 6.74
CA TYR A 60 7.51 3.52 6.27
C TYR A 60 6.42 2.59 5.81
N ILE A 61 5.17 3.03 5.98
CA ILE A 61 4.00 2.35 5.42
C ILE A 61 3.38 3.32 4.42
N ILE A 62 3.00 2.81 3.24
CA ILE A 62 2.27 3.60 2.26
C ILE A 62 0.99 2.87 1.95
N GLY A 63 -0.14 3.54 2.17
CA GLY A 63 -1.45 2.97 1.90
C GLY A 63 -2.00 3.45 0.57
N PHE A 64 -2.54 2.52 -0.22
CA PHE A 64 -3.17 2.81 -1.50
C PHE A 64 -4.63 2.38 -1.44
N PRO A 65 -5.57 3.32 -1.29
CA PRO A 65 -6.99 2.96 -1.31
C PRO A 65 -7.38 2.35 -2.64
N CYS A 66 -8.23 1.34 -2.60
CA CYS A 66 -8.67 0.64 -3.80
C CYS A 66 -10.12 0.25 -3.66
N ASN A 67 -10.92 0.46 -4.71
CA ASN A 67 -12.35 0.19 -4.68
C ASN A 67 -12.73 -1.07 -5.48
N GLN A 68 -11.78 -1.90 -5.85
CA GLN A 68 -12.03 -3.06 -6.72
C GLN A 68 -12.58 -4.28 -5.99
N PHE A 69 -12.56 -4.28 -4.65
CA PHE A 69 -13.00 -5.44 -3.89
C PHE A 69 -14.34 -5.13 -3.22
N ALA A 70 -15.42 -5.58 -3.86
CA ALA A 70 -16.78 -5.39 -3.38
C ALA A 70 -17.13 -3.91 -3.15
N HIS A 71 -16.45 -3.01 -3.84
CA HIS A 71 -16.66 -1.56 -3.73
C HIS A 71 -16.57 -1.08 -2.28
N GLN A 72 -15.57 -1.57 -1.55
CA GLN A 72 -15.43 -1.27 -0.12
C GLN A 72 -14.60 -0.03 0.17
N ASP A 73 -14.32 0.79 -0.85
CA ASP A 73 -13.66 2.08 -0.66
C ASP A 73 -14.23 3.13 -1.61
N PRO A 74 -15.57 3.40 -1.52
CA PRO A 74 -16.24 4.20 -2.54
C PRO A 74 -16.07 5.70 -2.44
N GLY A 75 -15.54 6.20 -1.33
CA GLY A 75 -15.43 7.64 -1.11
C GLY A 75 -14.39 8.31 -1.99
N SER A 76 -14.38 9.64 -1.98
CA SER A 76 -13.33 10.42 -2.64
C SER A 76 -12.02 10.27 -1.88
N ASN A 77 -10.91 10.72 -2.49
CA ASN A 77 -9.62 10.70 -1.80
C ASN A 77 -9.67 11.48 -0.49
N HIS A 78 -10.35 12.63 -0.48
CA HIS A 78 -10.51 13.42 0.73
C HIS A 78 -11.30 12.66 1.80
N ASP A 79 -12.42 12.04 1.41
CA ASP A 79 -13.27 11.29 2.34
C ASP A 79 -12.52 10.12 2.95
N ILE A 80 -11.77 9.40 2.15
CA ILE A 80 -10.99 8.25 2.61
C ILE A 80 -9.91 8.69 3.59
N SER A 81 -9.21 9.76 3.26
CA SER A 81 -8.16 10.31 4.13
C SER A 81 -8.73 10.74 5.47
N GLU A 82 -9.87 11.46 5.46
CA GLU A 82 -10.52 11.88 6.69
C GLU A 82 -11.01 10.70 7.52
N PHE A 83 -11.57 9.68 6.86
CA PHE A 83 -12.02 8.48 7.54
C PHE A 83 -10.87 7.81 8.30
N CYS A 84 -9.73 7.65 7.64
CA CYS A 84 -8.57 7.00 8.24
C CYS A 84 -8.05 7.81 9.42
N ARG A 85 -7.95 9.12 9.26
CA ARG A 85 -7.45 10.00 10.31
C ARG A 85 -8.37 10.01 11.53
N LEU A 86 -9.67 10.16 11.30
CA LEU A 86 -10.63 10.33 12.39
C LEU A 86 -10.93 9.03 13.11
N ASN A 87 -10.95 7.90 12.42
CA ASN A 87 -11.35 6.64 13.04
C ASN A 87 -10.18 5.80 13.53
N TYR A 88 -9.00 5.94 12.94
CA TYR A 88 -7.85 5.09 13.28
C TYR A 88 -6.58 5.88 13.55
N GLY A 89 -6.64 7.20 13.47
CA GLY A 89 -5.47 8.05 13.73
C GLY A 89 -4.32 7.82 12.78
N VAL A 90 -4.61 7.40 11.54
CA VAL A 90 -3.56 7.06 10.58
C VAL A 90 -2.68 8.26 10.29
N SER A 91 -1.38 8.11 10.50
CA SER A 91 -0.40 9.15 10.22
C SER A 91 0.59 8.75 9.14
N PHE A 92 0.61 7.47 8.71
CA PHE A 92 1.45 7.09 7.59
C PHE A 92 0.85 7.61 6.28
N PRO A 93 1.70 7.80 5.25
CA PRO A 93 1.21 8.38 3.99
C PRO A 93 0.12 7.55 3.33
N MET A 94 -0.99 8.23 2.98
CA MET A 94 -2.06 7.63 2.18
C MET A 94 -2.01 8.25 0.81
N MET A 95 -2.00 7.40 -0.22
CA MET A 95 -1.97 7.86 -1.60
C MET A 95 -3.39 7.96 -2.16
N ALA A 96 -3.50 8.54 -3.35
CA ALA A 96 -4.78 8.61 -4.04
C ALA A 96 -5.26 7.21 -4.42
N LYS A 97 -6.57 7.05 -4.52
CA LYS A 97 -7.19 5.77 -4.87
C LYS A 97 -6.69 5.29 -6.23
N ILE A 98 -6.41 3.99 -6.33
CA ILE A 98 -5.89 3.36 -7.55
C ILE A 98 -6.59 2.02 -7.77
N ASP A 99 -6.33 1.44 -8.94
CA ASP A 99 -6.65 0.04 -9.19
C ASP A 99 -5.39 -0.80 -8.97
N VAL A 100 -5.57 -2.01 -8.49
CA VAL A 100 -4.45 -2.94 -8.27
C VAL A 100 -4.49 -4.12 -9.24
N ASN A 101 -5.63 -4.34 -9.90
CA ASN A 101 -5.82 -5.39 -10.90
C ASN A 101 -6.40 -4.80 -12.18
N GLY A 102 -6.21 -5.52 -13.30
CA GLY A 102 -6.78 -5.13 -14.58
C GLY A 102 -5.86 -4.22 -15.36
N GLU A 103 -6.38 -3.72 -16.51
CA GLU A 103 -5.54 -2.96 -17.41
C GLU A 103 -5.18 -1.57 -16.91
N ASN A 104 -5.94 -1.05 -15.95
CA ASN A 104 -5.66 0.26 -15.36
C ASN A 104 -4.93 0.14 -14.03
N ALA A 105 -4.38 -1.02 -13.71
CA ALA A 105 -3.68 -1.24 -12.45
C ALA A 105 -2.50 -0.30 -12.33
N CYS A 106 -2.30 0.23 -11.12
CA CYS A 106 -1.16 1.07 -10.82
C CYS A 106 0.14 0.29 -11.07
N PRO A 107 1.11 0.88 -11.76
CA PRO A 107 2.36 0.16 -12.07
C PRO A 107 3.08 -0.40 -10.86
N VAL A 108 2.95 0.24 -9.71
CA VAL A 108 3.53 -0.25 -8.45
C VAL A 108 3.04 -1.67 -8.17
N PHE A 109 1.72 -1.89 -8.26
CA PHE A 109 1.14 -3.20 -7.96
C PHE A 109 1.40 -4.20 -9.07
N THR A 110 1.46 -3.77 -10.32
CA THR A 110 1.83 -4.66 -11.42
C THR A 110 3.24 -5.21 -11.19
N TYR A 111 4.17 -4.33 -10.81
CA TYR A 111 5.54 -4.74 -10.52
C TYR A 111 5.59 -5.72 -9.34
N LEU A 112 4.92 -5.38 -8.24
CA LEU A 112 4.95 -6.20 -7.03
C LEU A 112 4.33 -7.58 -7.24
N LYS A 113 3.23 -7.64 -7.98
CA LYS A 113 2.61 -8.93 -8.31
C LYS A 113 3.57 -9.82 -9.09
N ASN A 114 4.33 -9.24 -10.01
CA ASN A 114 5.27 -10.00 -10.82
C ASN A 114 6.46 -10.50 -10.02
N GLN A 115 6.80 -9.84 -8.91
CA GLN A 115 7.88 -10.29 -8.06
C GLN A 115 7.51 -11.54 -7.24
N GLN A 116 6.21 -11.82 -7.09
CA GLN A 116 5.73 -12.94 -6.29
C GLN A 116 5.19 -14.07 -7.15
N LYS A 117 5.69 -14.19 -8.34
CA LYS A 117 5.22 -15.19 -9.29
C LYS A 117 5.60 -16.61 -8.84
N GLY A 118 4.91 -17.57 -9.40
CA GLY A 118 5.19 -18.97 -9.14
C GLY A 118 4.36 -19.57 -8.02
N VAL A 119 3.92 -18.78 -7.09
CA VAL A 119 3.11 -19.25 -5.95
C VAL A 119 1.69 -18.78 -6.08
N PHE A 120 1.48 -17.57 -6.62
CA PHE A 120 0.18 -16.95 -6.69
C PHE A 120 -0.16 -16.58 -8.12
N SER A 121 -1.43 -16.37 -8.38
CA SER A 121 -1.82 -15.74 -9.62
C SER A 121 -1.31 -14.29 -9.59
N SER A 122 -1.29 -13.66 -10.76
CA SER A 122 -0.85 -12.27 -10.86
C SER A 122 -1.93 -11.28 -10.44
N LYS A 123 -2.81 -11.70 -9.53
CA LYS A 123 -3.93 -10.88 -9.07
C LYS A 123 -3.86 -10.66 -7.59
N ILE A 124 -4.12 -9.42 -7.18
CA ILE A 124 -4.38 -9.12 -5.78
C ILE A 124 -5.80 -9.61 -5.49
N LYS A 125 -5.98 -10.36 -4.41
CA LYS A 125 -7.26 -11.04 -4.17
C LYS A 125 -8.19 -10.30 -3.23
N TRP A 126 -7.65 -9.43 -2.37
CA TRP A 126 -8.51 -8.73 -1.43
C TRP A 126 -7.83 -7.48 -0.89
N ASN A 127 -8.57 -6.73 -0.08
CA ASN A 127 -8.07 -5.54 0.61
C ASN A 127 -7.00 -5.91 1.63
N PHE A 128 -6.15 -4.96 1.95
CA PHE A 128 -5.08 -5.10 2.95
C PHE A 128 -4.06 -6.18 2.60
N THR A 129 -3.83 -6.37 1.31
CA THR A 129 -2.69 -7.15 0.85
C THR A 129 -1.43 -6.31 1.04
N LYS A 130 -0.38 -6.92 1.55
CA LYS A 130 0.82 -6.22 1.97
C LYS A 130 2.05 -6.76 1.27
N PHE A 131 2.93 -5.84 0.86
CA PHE A 131 4.23 -6.18 0.27
C PHE A 131 5.30 -5.47 1.08
N LEU A 132 6.25 -6.22 1.62
CA LEU A 132 7.36 -5.65 2.37
C LEU A 132 8.58 -5.52 1.49
N ILE A 133 9.11 -4.31 1.38
CA ILE A 133 10.25 -3.99 0.54
C ILE A 133 11.43 -3.69 1.44
N GLY A 134 12.55 -4.39 1.22
CA GLY A 134 13.75 -4.16 1.98
C GLY A 134 14.48 -2.90 1.56
N ARG A 135 15.54 -2.56 2.29
CA ARG A 135 16.28 -1.31 2.08
C ARG A 135 16.92 -1.23 0.71
N ASP A 136 17.23 -2.36 0.10
CA ASP A 136 17.81 -2.43 -1.23
C ASP A 136 16.80 -2.53 -2.35
N GLY A 137 15.50 -2.48 -2.01
CA GLY A 137 14.44 -2.57 -3.01
C GLY A 137 13.96 -3.98 -3.31
N THR A 138 14.48 -5.00 -2.62
CA THR A 138 14.02 -6.38 -2.81
C THR A 138 12.69 -6.59 -2.11
N CYS A 139 11.73 -7.21 -2.81
CA CYS A 139 10.46 -7.55 -2.19
C CYS A 139 10.67 -8.78 -1.30
N LEU A 140 10.58 -8.59 0.01
CA LEU A 140 10.93 -9.63 0.97
C LEU A 140 9.76 -10.52 1.35
N LEU A 141 8.55 -9.98 1.32
CA LEU A 141 7.40 -10.69 1.84
C LEU A 141 6.13 -10.19 1.20
N TYR A 142 5.21 -11.12 0.96
CA TYR A 142 3.88 -10.81 0.49
C TYR A 142 2.90 -11.56 1.39
N THR A 143 1.86 -10.88 1.86
CA THR A 143 0.79 -11.56 2.58
C THR A 143 -0.53 -10.91 2.24
N SER A 144 -1.54 -11.74 2.03
CA SER A 144 -2.82 -11.25 1.58
C SER A 144 -3.82 -11.14 2.67
N ASP A 145 -3.63 -11.57 3.91
CA ASP A 145 -4.64 -11.52 4.76
C ASP A 145 -4.55 -11.83 6.09
N ALA A 146 -5.49 -11.43 6.57
CA ALA A 146 -5.86 -11.66 7.88
C ALA A 146 -6.13 -13.07 8.25
N ALA A 147 -6.34 -13.90 7.35
CA ALA A 147 -6.45 -15.28 7.69
C ALA A 147 -5.13 -15.84 8.15
N ASP A 148 -4.11 -15.16 7.87
CA ASP A 148 -2.81 -15.60 8.32
C ASP A 148 -2.57 -15.39 9.79
#